data_6e1c3a48be810aed2c6729dd4dfb212d
#
_entry.id   6e1c3a48be810aed2c6729dd4dfb212d
#
_cell.length_a   1.000
_cell.length_b   1.000
_cell.length_c   1.000
_cell.angle_alpha   90.00
_cell.angle_beta   90.00
_cell.angle_gamma   90.00
#
_symmetry.space_group_name_H-M   'P 1'
#
loop_
_entity.id
_entity.type
_entity.pdbx_description
1 polymer ?
#
loop_
_entity_poly.entity_id
_entity_poly.type
_entity_poly.pdbx_seq_one_letter_code
_entity_poly.pdbx_strand_id
1 'polypeptide(L)'
;MAATAHRPTARKRPAGVPTREPVRRRGRVVQWKGYLYALPALIVLAVFLLVPLGQLVQISLFHWDGISVSTWAGVDNYTEIARDPQLRAGFLHSFVLILFFSVIPIALALMLAAVTTRAGRLRGVSVFRAMIFLPQVVAMVVTATAWTAIYAPDGVLNTALRAIGLEAVARPWLGDFSTALPAVGLIGTWLEIGLCLVLFIAGIGQIPAELYEAAKLDGAGAVREFFAVTLPGLRGQITVALTLTVIAALRTFDLVYIATHGGPGNATSLPAYEVYNRAFGTGQVGSACAIAVALTAVILLLTFLITKVQPQEDET
;
A
#
# COMPACT_ATOMS: atom_id res chain seq x y z
N MET A 1 -23.97 10.34 -98.12
CA MET A 1 -24.39 11.12 -96.96
C MET A 1 -25.08 10.17 -96.00
N ALA A 2 -24.38 9.72 -94.99
CA ALA A 2 -24.92 8.85 -93.94
C ALA A 2 -24.63 9.50 -92.53
N ALA A 3 -25.70 9.87 -91.90
CA ALA A 3 -25.66 10.48 -90.59
C ALA A 3 -25.52 9.42 -89.48
N THR A 4 -24.43 9.49 -88.77
CA THR A 4 -24.15 8.61 -87.59
C THR A 4 -24.83 9.17 -86.34
N ALA A 5 -25.81 8.39 -85.88
CA ALA A 5 -26.52 8.72 -84.62
C ALA A 5 -25.66 8.37 -83.39
N HIS A 6 -25.38 9.37 -82.62
CA HIS A 6 -24.69 9.18 -81.28
C HIS A 6 -25.70 8.64 -80.25
N ARG A 7 -25.47 7.47 -79.68
CA ARG A 7 -26.18 6.90 -78.52
C ARG A 7 -25.59 7.50 -77.25
N PRO A 8 -26.38 7.99 -76.30
CA PRO A 8 -25.90 8.46 -74.97
C PRO A 8 -25.56 7.27 -74.08
N THR A 9 -24.36 7.25 -73.57
CA THR A 9 -23.86 6.29 -72.56
C THR A 9 -24.58 6.45 -71.25
N ALA A 10 -25.14 5.34 -70.71
CA ALA A 10 -25.81 5.24 -69.45
C ALA A 10 -24.83 5.56 -68.24
N ARG A 11 -25.12 6.60 -67.54
CA ARG A 11 -24.39 7.02 -66.30
C ARG A 11 -24.60 5.96 -65.22
N LYS A 12 -23.56 5.18 -64.85
CA LYS A 12 -23.57 4.27 -63.69
C LYS A 12 -23.86 5.07 -62.45
N ARG A 13 -24.93 4.69 -61.69
CA ARG A 13 -25.22 5.18 -60.34
C ARG A 13 -24.08 4.76 -59.40
N PRO A 14 -23.60 5.64 -58.50
CA PRO A 14 -22.63 5.25 -57.48
C PRO A 14 -23.26 4.25 -56.52
N ALA A 15 -22.50 3.17 -56.23
CA ALA A 15 -22.87 2.14 -55.27
C ALA A 15 -23.27 2.75 -53.93
N GLY A 16 -24.42 2.32 -53.41
CA GLY A 16 -24.97 2.84 -52.16
C GLY A 16 -24.00 2.69 -50.99
N VAL A 17 -23.83 3.79 -50.27
CA VAL A 17 -23.15 3.82 -48.98
C VAL A 17 -23.86 2.84 -48.05
N PRO A 18 -23.16 1.86 -47.46
CA PRO A 18 -23.81 0.95 -46.51
C PRO A 18 -24.36 1.77 -45.33
N THR A 19 -25.66 1.79 -45.18
CA THR A 19 -26.34 2.32 -44.02
C THR A 19 -25.91 1.51 -42.79
N ARG A 20 -25.13 2.12 -41.90
CA ARG A 20 -24.82 1.55 -40.58
C ARG A 20 -26.14 1.30 -39.84
N GLU A 21 -26.51 0.04 -39.70
CA GLU A 21 -27.61 -0.36 -38.84
C GLU A 21 -27.35 0.21 -37.43
N PRO A 22 -28.33 0.81 -36.76
CA PRO A 22 -28.17 1.27 -35.41
C PRO A 22 -27.81 0.09 -34.49
N VAL A 23 -26.62 0.13 -33.89
CA VAL A 23 -26.21 -0.84 -32.89
C VAL A 23 -27.28 -0.79 -31.78
N ARG A 24 -28.18 -1.78 -31.78
CA ARG A 24 -29.15 -2.01 -30.70
C ARG A 24 -28.34 -2.14 -29.42
N ARG A 25 -28.34 -1.08 -28.59
CA ARG A 25 -27.92 -1.17 -27.17
C ARG A 25 -28.75 -2.27 -26.54
N ARG A 26 -28.18 -3.48 -26.45
CA ARG A 26 -28.74 -4.56 -25.63
C ARG A 26 -28.85 -3.99 -24.22
N GLY A 27 -30.08 -3.75 -23.79
CA GLY A 27 -30.35 -3.39 -22.42
C GLY A 27 -29.62 -4.35 -21.50
N ARG A 28 -28.93 -3.82 -20.51
CA ARG A 28 -28.19 -4.56 -19.48
C ARG A 28 -29.21 -5.40 -18.70
N VAL A 29 -29.57 -6.57 -19.25
CA VAL A 29 -30.34 -7.57 -18.52
C VAL A 29 -29.42 -7.99 -17.40
N VAL A 30 -29.71 -7.53 -16.18
CA VAL A 30 -29.04 -7.97 -14.97
C VAL A 30 -29.22 -9.48 -14.91
N GLN A 31 -28.18 -10.23 -15.26
CA GLN A 31 -28.24 -11.68 -15.31
C GLN A 31 -28.16 -12.19 -13.87
N TRP A 32 -29.31 -12.32 -13.22
CA TRP A 32 -29.45 -12.89 -11.87
C TRP A 32 -28.72 -14.23 -11.71
N LYS A 33 -28.60 -14.99 -12.81
CA LYS A 33 -27.81 -16.22 -12.87
C LYS A 33 -26.33 -16.01 -12.55
N GLY A 34 -25.74 -14.84 -12.86
CA GLY A 34 -24.37 -14.51 -12.51
C GLY A 34 -24.13 -14.40 -11.00
N TYR A 35 -25.11 -13.84 -10.27
CA TYR A 35 -25.03 -13.75 -8.81
C TYR A 35 -25.10 -15.14 -8.12
N LEU A 36 -25.77 -16.11 -8.75
CA LEU A 36 -25.84 -17.48 -8.22
C LEU A 36 -24.45 -18.16 -8.23
N TYR A 37 -23.62 -17.88 -9.24
CA TYR A 37 -22.24 -18.38 -9.28
C TYR A 37 -21.33 -17.70 -8.28
N ALA A 38 -21.60 -16.43 -7.92
CA ALA A 38 -20.85 -15.72 -6.89
C ALA A 38 -21.29 -16.07 -5.45
N LEU A 39 -22.50 -16.67 -5.29
CA LEU A 39 -23.12 -16.93 -4.00
C LEU A 39 -22.22 -17.72 -3.03
N PRO A 40 -21.54 -18.83 -3.41
CA PRO A 40 -20.67 -19.56 -2.49
C PRO A 40 -19.54 -18.68 -1.94
N ALA A 41 -18.91 -17.88 -2.80
CA ALA A 41 -17.85 -16.95 -2.37
C ALA A 41 -18.40 -15.84 -1.46
N LEU A 42 -19.59 -15.30 -1.76
CA LEU A 42 -20.25 -14.28 -0.94
C LEU A 42 -20.65 -14.83 0.43
N ILE A 43 -21.11 -16.10 0.53
CA ILE A 43 -21.41 -16.75 1.80
C ILE A 43 -20.15 -16.87 2.66
N VAL A 44 -19.05 -17.35 2.08
CA VAL A 44 -17.77 -17.44 2.80
C VAL A 44 -17.32 -16.07 3.28
N LEU A 45 -17.37 -15.06 2.42
CA LEU A 45 -17.02 -13.68 2.79
C LEU A 45 -17.93 -13.15 3.90
N ALA A 46 -19.23 -13.38 3.81
CA ALA A 46 -20.18 -12.92 4.82
C ALA A 46 -19.91 -13.58 6.18
N VAL A 47 -19.78 -14.90 6.22
CA VAL A 47 -19.61 -15.67 7.47
C VAL A 47 -18.27 -15.39 8.12
N PHE A 48 -17.17 -15.33 7.36
CA PHE A 48 -15.81 -15.23 7.92
C PHE A 48 -15.28 -13.80 7.99
N LEU A 49 -15.90 -12.84 7.32
CA LEU A 49 -15.46 -11.45 7.36
C LEU A 49 -16.55 -10.52 7.90
N LEU A 50 -17.75 -10.49 7.28
CA LEU A 50 -18.76 -9.50 7.66
C LEU A 50 -19.39 -9.79 9.04
N VAL A 51 -19.65 -11.06 9.37
CA VAL A 51 -20.20 -11.41 10.70
C VAL A 51 -19.21 -11.09 11.82
N PRO A 52 -17.91 -11.50 11.79
CA PRO A 52 -16.94 -11.10 12.80
C PRO A 52 -16.71 -9.59 12.87
N LEU A 53 -16.73 -8.88 11.73
CA LEU A 53 -16.63 -7.42 11.72
C LEU A 53 -17.86 -6.77 12.42
N GLY A 54 -19.06 -7.28 12.17
CA GLY A 54 -20.27 -6.84 12.89
C GLY A 54 -20.18 -7.10 14.39
N GLN A 55 -19.69 -8.28 14.79
CA GLN A 55 -19.45 -8.63 16.20
C GLN A 55 -18.40 -7.71 16.83
N LEU A 56 -17.30 -7.39 16.11
CA LEU A 56 -16.28 -6.45 16.56
C LEU A 56 -16.90 -5.09 16.91
N VAL A 57 -17.73 -4.55 16.02
CA VAL A 57 -18.44 -3.28 16.24
C VAL A 57 -19.42 -3.42 17.42
N GLN A 58 -20.15 -4.53 17.52
CA GLN A 58 -21.05 -4.77 18.64
C GLN A 58 -20.29 -4.81 19.97
N ILE A 59 -19.23 -5.62 20.08
CA ILE A 59 -18.44 -5.78 21.31
C ILE A 59 -17.78 -4.46 21.72
N SER A 60 -17.40 -3.62 20.80
CA SER A 60 -16.80 -2.32 21.08
C SER A 60 -17.69 -1.36 21.88
N LEU A 61 -18.99 -1.62 21.91
CA LEU A 61 -20.00 -0.83 22.64
C LEU A 61 -20.28 -1.40 24.05
N PHE A 62 -19.52 -2.41 24.47
CA PHE A 62 -19.67 -3.03 25.79
C PHE A 62 -18.34 -2.97 26.57
N HIS A 63 -18.44 -2.83 27.89
CA HIS A 63 -17.35 -3.21 28.79
C HIS A 63 -17.41 -4.74 28.95
N TRP A 64 -16.44 -5.41 28.39
CA TRP A 64 -16.37 -6.87 28.40
C TRP A 64 -14.91 -7.34 28.48
N ASP A 65 -14.69 -8.34 29.32
CA ASP A 65 -13.40 -8.98 29.53
C ASP A 65 -13.20 -10.26 28.70
N GLY A 66 -14.20 -10.66 27.91
CA GLY A 66 -14.19 -11.89 27.13
C GLY A 66 -14.78 -13.11 27.83
N ILE A 67 -15.08 -13.06 29.13
CA ILE A 67 -15.50 -14.19 29.96
C ILE A 67 -16.75 -13.89 30.78
N SER A 68 -16.81 -12.74 31.44
CA SER A 68 -17.91 -12.36 32.32
C SER A 68 -19.10 -11.79 31.58
N VAL A 69 -20.16 -11.44 32.31
CA VAL A 69 -21.33 -10.75 31.72
C VAL A 69 -20.92 -9.36 31.27
N SER A 70 -21.11 -9.07 29.99
CA SER A 70 -20.85 -7.76 29.40
C SER A 70 -21.84 -6.71 29.89
N THR A 71 -21.37 -5.49 30.14
CA THR A 71 -22.21 -4.33 30.49
C THR A 71 -22.17 -3.31 29.36
N TRP A 72 -23.30 -2.66 29.09
CA TRP A 72 -23.41 -1.66 28.04
C TRP A 72 -22.55 -0.43 28.34
N ALA A 73 -21.62 -0.11 27.47
CA ALA A 73 -20.70 1.03 27.59
C ALA A 73 -21.02 2.17 26.62
N GLY A 74 -21.87 1.92 25.60
CA GLY A 74 -22.11 2.91 24.56
C GLY A 74 -20.83 3.33 23.87
N VAL A 75 -20.47 4.61 23.97
CA VAL A 75 -19.26 5.17 23.34
C VAL A 75 -18.09 5.37 24.33
N ASP A 76 -18.17 4.88 25.57
CA ASP A 76 -17.16 5.11 26.59
C ASP A 76 -15.77 4.56 26.19
N ASN A 77 -15.72 3.38 25.58
CA ASN A 77 -14.47 2.80 25.05
C ASN A 77 -13.81 3.72 24.02
N TYR A 78 -14.58 4.44 23.21
CA TYR A 78 -14.06 5.39 22.21
C TYR A 78 -13.61 6.71 22.88
N THR A 79 -14.31 7.17 23.92
CA THR A 79 -13.89 8.36 24.67
C THR A 79 -12.60 8.11 25.43
N GLU A 80 -12.38 6.88 25.90
CA GLU A 80 -11.12 6.44 26.49
C GLU A 80 -9.97 6.58 25.48
N ILE A 81 -10.12 6.15 24.22
CA ILE A 81 -9.11 6.30 23.17
C ILE A 81 -8.69 7.76 23.02
N ALA A 82 -9.66 8.69 23.07
CA ALA A 82 -9.39 10.11 22.94
C ALA A 82 -8.76 10.75 24.20
N ARG A 83 -8.97 10.18 25.37
CA ARG A 83 -8.47 10.70 26.64
C ARG A 83 -7.14 10.10 27.08
N ASP A 84 -6.89 8.84 26.74
CA ASP A 84 -5.67 8.13 27.12
C ASP A 84 -4.47 8.64 26.31
N PRO A 85 -3.47 9.27 26.95
CA PRO A 85 -2.28 9.77 26.27
C PRO A 85 -1.50 8.68 25.55
N GLN A 86 -1.48 7.44 26.08
CA GLN A 86 -0.76 6.32 25.51
C GLN A 86 -1.40 5.88 24.20
N LEU A 87 -2.73 5.75 24.15
CA LEU A 87 -3.45 5.38 22.93
C LEU A 87 -3.30 6.46 21.84
N ARG A 88 -3.40 7.73 22.21
CA ARG A 88 -3.16 8.84 21.27
C ARG A 88 -1.73 8.81 20.71
N ALA A 89 -0.73 8.59 21.59
CA ALA A 89 0.65 8.45 21.15
C ALA A 89 0.81 7.26 20.18
N GLY A 90 0.17 6.12 20.45
CA GLY A 90 0.18 4.95 19.57
C GLY A 90 -0.36 5.26 18.16
N PHE A 91 -1.47 6.00 18.05
CA PHE A 91 -1.95 6.47 16.75
C PHE A 91 -0.95 7.41 16.07
N LEU A 92 -0.34 8.35 16.80
CA LEU A 92 0.70 9.24 16.26
C LEU A 92 1.93 8.45 15.78
N HIS A 93 2.37 7.44 16.52
CA HIS A 93 3.47 6.55 16.09
C HIS A 93 3.15 5.86 14.78
N SER A 94 1.90 5.41 14.57
CA SER A 94 1.47 4.83 13.29
C SER A 94 1.58 5.83 12.14
N PHE A 95 1.23 7.10 12.35
CA PHE A 95 1.42 8.14 11.33
C PHE A 95 2.90 8.41 11.04
N VAL A 96 3.77 8.37 12.06
CA VAL A 96 5.22 8.45 11.85
C VAL A 96 5.72 7.27 11.03
N LEU A 97 5.20 6.06 11.29
CA LEU A 97 5.57 4.88 10.49
C LEU A 97 5.14 4.97 9.03
N ILE A 98 4.08 5.73 8.68
CA ILE A 98 3.74 5.99 7.27
C ILE A 98 4.91 6.64 6.52
N LEU A 99 5.67 7.53 7.17
CA LEU A 99 6.87 8.11 6.54
C LEU A 99 7.86 7.01 6.14
N PHE A 100 8.14 6.07 7.05
CA PHE A 100 9.12 5.03 6.86
C PHE A 100 8.64 3.87 5.97
N PHE A 101 7.38 3.51 6.04
CA PHE A 101 6.81 2.40 5.27
C PHE A 101 6.33 2.83 3.88
N SER A 102 6.03 4.12 3.67
CA SER A 102 5.43 4.60 2.41
C SER A 102 6.30 5.66 1.73
N VAL A 103 6.51 6.81 2.35
CA VAL A 103 7.16 7.96 1.68
C VAL A 103 8.60 7.63 1.30
N ILE A 104 9.40 7.14 2.24
CA ILE A 104 10.81 6.83 2.00
C ILE A 104 10.97 5.68 0.99
N PRO A 105 10.33 4.49 1.15
CA PRO A 105 10.47 3.41 0.17
C PRO A 105 9.94 3.78 -1.20
N ILE A 106 8.84 4.54 -1.33
CA ILE A 106 8.34 5.02 -2.62
C ILE A 106 9.39 5.92 -3.29
N ALA A 107 9.95 6.90 -2.58
CA ALA A 107 10.96 7.79 -3.13
C ALA A 107 12.22 7.03 -3.58
N LEU A 108 12.73 6.12 -2.74
CA LEU A 108 13.88 5.30 -3.07
C LEU A 108 13.60 4.34 -4.24
N ALA A 109 12.43 3.70 -4.26
CA ALA A 109 12.04 2.79 -5.32
C ALA A 109 11.83 3.52 -6.66
N LEU A 110 11.29 4.74 -6.68
CA LEU A 110 11.20 5.57 -7.89
C LEU A 110 12.59 5.87 -8.46
N MET A 111 13.53 6.26 -7.61
CA MET A 111 14.92 6.52 -8.03
C MET A 111 15.58 5.24 -8.59
N LEU A 112 15.44 4.12 -7.88
CA LEU A 112 15.99 2.82 -8.30
C LEU A 112 15.34 2.31 -9.59
N ALA A 113 14.02 2.46 -9.74
CA ALA A 113 13.31 2.07 -10.97
C ALA A 113 13.80 2.88 -12.17
N ALA A 114 13.95 4.19 -12.04
CA ALA A 114 14.46 5.05 -13.10
C ALA A 114 15.90 4.68 -13.52
N VAL A 115 16.77 4.36 -12.55
CA VAL A 115 18.15 3.95 -12.83
C VAL A 115 18.21 2.55 -13.45
N THR A 116 17.48 1.58 -12.88
CA THR A 116 17.56 0.18 -13.31
C THR A 116 16.88 -0.07 -14.66
N THR A 117 15.88 0.71 -15.04
CA THR A 117 15.27 0.64 -16.38
C THR A 117 16.19 1.17 -17.47
N ARG A 118 16.94 2.23 -17.20
CA ARG A 118 17.95 2.75 -18.11
C ARG A 118 19.15 1.80 -18.24
N ALA A 119 19.52 1.15 -17.14
CA ALA A 119 20.60 0.16 -17.09
C ALA A 119 20.19 -1.24 -17.57
N GLY A 120 18.97 -1.42 -18.10
CA GLY A 120 18.37 -2.73 -18.39
C GLY A 120 19.15 -3.67 -19.33
N ARG A 121 20.16 -3.17 -20.06
CA ARG A 121 21.08 -3.95 -20.88
C ARG A 121 22.32 -4.47 -20.10
N LEU A 122 22.53 -4.02 -18.87
CA LEU A 122 23.67 -4.45 -18.07
C LEU A 122 23.40 -5.82 -17.44
N ARG A 123 24.40 -6.71 -17.52
CA ARG A 123 24.39 -8.00 -16.84
C ARG A 123 24.31 -7.76 -15.32
N GLY A 124 23.38 -8.45 -14.63
CA GLY A 124 23.25 -8.35 -13.16
C GLY A 124 22.08 -7.50 -12.66
N VAL A 125 21.43 -6.64 -13.49
CA VAL A 125 20.27 -5.83 -13.06
C VAL A 125 19.12 -6.71 -12.57
N SER A 126 18.88 -7.87 -13.18
CA SER A 126 17.86 -8.82 -12.73
C SER A 126 18.16 -9.39 -11.35
N VAL A 127 19.43 -9.71 -11.07
CA VAL A 127 19.87 -10.20 -9.76
C VAL A 127 19.72 -9.11 -8.71
N PHE A 128 20.11 -7.88 -9.01
CA PHE A 128 19.94 -6.73 -8.13
C PHE A 128 18.47 -6.49 -7.76
N ARG A 129 17.55 -6.54 -8.76
CA ARG A 129 16.10 -6.43 -8.53
C ARG A 129 15.59 -7.56 -7.63
N ALA A 130 16.04 -8.79 -7.87
CA ALA A 130 15.67 -9.95 -7.06
C ALA A 130 16.16 -9.81 -5.60
N MET A 131 17.38 -9.31 -5.39
CA MET A 131 17.92 -9.07 -4.04
C MET A 131 17.13 -8.01 -3.26
N ILE A 132 16.69 -6.93 -3.93
CA ILE A 132 15.89 -5.89 -3.28
C ILE A 132 14.46 -6.39 -2.98
N PHE A 133 13.93 -7.31 -3.77
CA PHE A 133 12.61 -7.90 -3.54
C PHE A 133 12.63 -9.03 -2.50
N LEU A 134 13.79 -9.67 -2.28
CA LEU A 134 13.92 -10.82 -1.38
C LEU A 134 13.35 -10.57 0.04
N PRO A 135 13.56 -9.41 0.67
CA PRO A 135 13.01 -9.12 1.99
C PRO A 135 11.50 -9.30 2.09
N GLN A 136 10.76 -8.97 1.04
CA GLN A 136 9.30 -9.04 0.99
C GLN A 136 8.75 -10.48 1.11
N VAL A 137 9.58 -11.49 0.77
CA VAL A 137 9.18 -12.91 0.81
C VAL A 137 9.45 -13.54 2.18
N VAL A 138 10.28 -12.89 3.00
CA VAL A 138 10.65 -13.41 4.34
C VAL A 138 9.49 -13.20 5.32
N ALA A 139 9.17 -14.22 6.11
CA ALA A 139 8.14 -14.10 7.13
C ALA A 139 8.50 -12.98 8.15
N MET A 140 7.51 -12.16 8.52
CA MET A 140 7.71 -10.99 9.39
C MET A 140 8.37 -11.35 10.73
N VAL A 141 8.02 -12.50 11.31
CA VAL A 141 8.62 -13.01 12.56
C VAL A 141 10.13 -13.20 12.42
N VAL A 142 10.57 -13.82 11.32
CA VAL A 142 11.99 -14.04 11.03
C VAL A 142 12.71 -12.71 10.81
N THR A 143 12.10 -11.81 10.06
CA THR A 143 12.62 -10.47 9.84
C THR A 143 12.79 -9.70 11.14
N ALA A 144 11.76 -9.64 11.98
CA ALA A 144 11.80 -8.96 13.27
C ALA A 144 12.91 -9.51 14.17
N THR A 145 13.01 -10.85 14.29
CA THR A 145 14.04 -11.51 15.10
C THR A 145 15.46 -11.22 14.57
N ALA A 146 15.66 -11.29 13.25
CA ALA A 146 16.96 -11.00 12.64
C ALA A 146 17.38 -9.53 12.88
N TRP A 147 16.46 -8.57 12.71
CA TRP A 147 16.76 -7.18 12.95
C TRP A 147 16.98 -6.85 14.44
N THR A 148 16.30 -7.55 15.36
CA THR A 148 16.58 -7.44 16.81
C THR A 148 18.04 -7.82 17.10
N ALA A 149 18.55 -8.89 16.48
CA ALA A 149 19.96 -9.27 16.61
C ALA A 149 20.92 -8.26 15.94
N ILE A 150 20.55 -7.69 14.78
CA ILE A 150 21.36 -6.69 14.08
C ILE A 150 21.47 -5.40 14.91
N TYR A 151 20.38 -4.97 15.56
CA TYR A 151 20.30 -3.76 16.37
C TYR A 151 20.76 -3.93 17.82
N ALA A 152 21.10 -5.16 18.23
CA ALA A 152 21.63 -5.42 19.58
C ALA A 152 22.88 -4.57 19.89
N PRO A 153 23.18 -4.27 21.15
CA PRO A 153 24.38 -3.50 21.54
C PRO A 153 25.69 -4.05 20.96
N ASP A 154 25.78 -5.41 20.86
CA ASP A 154 26.91 -6.12 20.25
C ASP A 154 26.56 -6.68 18.86
N GLY A 155 25.48 -6.22 18.28
CA GLY A 155 25.02 -6.64 16.96
C GLY A 155 25.87 -6.11 15.82
N VAL A 156 25.60 -6.65 14.62
CA VAL A 156 26.37 -6.36 13.40
C VAL A 156 26.44 -4.87 13.10
N LEU A 157 25.33 -4.12 13.30
CA LEU A 157 25.30 -2.69 13.02
C LEU A 157 26.26 -1.92 13.93
N ASN A 158 26.21 -2.13 15.23
CA ASN A 158 27.08 -1.44 16.18
C ASN A 158 28.54 -1.87 16.03
N THR A 159 28.80 -3.13 15.72
CA THR A 159 30.17 -3.63 15.42
C THR A 159 30.74 -2.95 14.18
N ALA A 160 29.94 -2.82 13.11
CA ALA A 160 30.35 -2.10 11.90
C ALA A 160 30.60 -0.61 12.17
N LEU A 161 29.73 0.05 12.94
CA LEU A 161 29.93 1.47 13.33
C LEU A 161 31.23 1.69 14.11
N ARG A 162 31.54 0.82 15.06
CA ARG A 162 32.80 0.87 15.83
C ARG A 162 34.01 0.65 14.91
N ALA A 163 33.92 -0.32 13.98
CA ALA A 163 35.03 -0.63 13.05
C ALA A 163 35.41 0.54 12.12
N ILE A 164 34.45 1.41 11.79
CA ILE A 164 34.67 2.62 10.96
C ILE A 164 34.90 3.89 11.79
N GLY A 165 35.08 3.77 13.12
CA GLY A 165 35.34 4.91 14.01
C GLY A 165 34.12 5.72 14.42
N LEU A 166 32.92 5.26 14.18
CA LEU A 166 31.65 5.91 14.57
C LEU A 166 31.09 5.35 15.89
N GLU A 167 31.96 5.09 16.87
CA GLU A 167 31.58 4.52 18.17
C GLU A 167 30.55 5.40 18.91
N ALA A 168 30.65 6.72 18.80
CA ALA A 168 29.73 7.66 19.44
C ALA A 168 28.26 7.52 18.94
N VAL A 169 28.04 6.90 17.80
CA VAL A 169 26.70 6.65 17.23
C VAL A 169 26.16 5.28 17.65
N ALA A 170 27.03 4.35 18.06
CA ALA A 170 26.63 3.01 18.47
C ALA A 170 25.80 3.06 19.77
N ARG A 171 24.61 2.48 19.75
CA ARG A 171 23.65 2.53 20.86
C ARG A 171 22.67 1.35 20.83
N PRO A 172 21.90 1.12 21.90
CA PRO A 172 20.82 0.14 21.88
C PRO A 172 19.62 0.68 21.07
N TRP A 173 19.66 0.53 19.75
CA TRP A 173 18.72 1.16 18.80
C TRP A 173 17.24 0.95 19.14
N LEU A 174 16.87 -0.25 19.62
CA LEU A 174 15.50 -0.59 20.03
C LEU A 174 15.21 -0.31 21.51
N GLY A 175 16.24 -0.04 22.30
CA GLY A 175 16.15 0.25 23.75
C GLY A 175 16.19 1.73 24.10
N ASP A 176 16.43 2.62 23.15
CA ASP A 176 16.49 4.07 23.37
C ASP A 176 15.20 4.72 22.89
N PHE A 177 14.62 5.60 23.71
CA PHE A 177 13.35 6.30 23.45
C PHE A 177 13.35 7.10 22.14
N SER A 178 14.48 7.65 21.76
CA SER A 178 14.61 8.50 20.56
C SER A 178 14.80 7.71 19.28
N THR A 179 15.35 6.49 19.35
CA THR A 179 15.72 5.70 18.17
C THR A 179 14.83 4.48 17.94
N ALA A 180 14.10 4.00 18.94
CA ALA A 180 13.32 2.77 18.81
C ALA A 180 12.28 2.83 17.69
N LEU A 181 11.45 3.88 17.64
CA LEU A 181 10.43 4.02 16.59
C LEU A 181 11.04 4.24 15.19
N PRO A 182 12.04 5.11 14.98
CA PRO A 182 12.77 5.20 13.72
C PRO A 182 13.46 3.89 13.32
N ALA A 183 14.04 3.13 14.26
CA ALA A 183 14.67 1.84 13.97
C ALA A 183 13.66 0.81 13.46
N VAL A 184 12.49 0.71 14.11
CA VAL A 184 11.35 -0.09 13.62
C VAL A 184 10.92 0.38 12.23
N GLY A 185 10.83 1.71 12.02
CA GLY A 185 10.49 2.31 10.73
C GLY A 185 11.47 1.93 9.62
N LEU A 186 12.79 1.94 9.89
CA LEU A 186 13.80 1.56 8.89
C LEU A 186 13.69 0.10 8.46
N ILE A 187 13.27 -0.81 9.35
CA ILE A 187 12.95 -2.19 8.96
C ILE A 187 11.80 -2.19 7.96
N GLY A 188 10.75 -1.41 8.21
CA GLY A 188 9.64 -1.24 7.28
C GLY A 188 10.07 -0.67 5.94
N THR A 189 10.94 0.34 5.92
CA THR A 189 11.54 0.87 4.69
C THR A 189 12.22 -0.22 3.87
N TRP A 190 13.05 -1.02 4.53
CA TRP A 190 13.79 -2.12 3.89
C TRP A 190 12.85 -3.20 3.32
N LEU A 191 11.73 -3.48 3.99
CA LEU A 191 10.73 -4.42 3.50
C LEU A 191 9.98 -3.87 2.28
N GLU A 192 9.47 -2.64 2.36
CA GLU A 192 8.53 -2.09 1.38
C GLU A 192 9.19 -1.60 0.08
N ILE A 193 10.49 -1.31 0.09
CA ILE A 193 11.22 -0.82 -1.09
C ILE A 193 11.15 -1.82 -2.25
N GLY A 194 11.17 -3.12 -1.97
CA GLY A 194 11.10 -4.19 -2.98
C GLY A 194 9.77 -4.21 -3.70
N LEU A 195 8.66 -4.15 -2.96
CA LEU A 195 7.31 -4.08 -3.51
C LEU A 195 7.13 -2.86 -4.40
N CYS A 196 7.51 -1.67 -3.91
CA CYS A 196 7.42 -0.43 -4.65
C CYS A 196 8.26 -0.48 -5.94
N LEU A 197 9.47 -1.04 -5.87
CA LEU A 197 10.37 -1.16 -7.03
C LEU A 197 9.74 -2.02 -8.14
N VAL A 198 9.16 -3.16 -7.80
CA VAL A 198 8.50 -4.04 -8.78
C VAL A 198 7.32 -3.35 -9.44
N LEU A 199 6.47 -2.67 -8.66
CA LEU A 199 5.33 -1.92 -9.17
C LEU A 199 5.78 -0.82 -10.15
N PHE A 200 6.83 -0.06 -9.81
CA PHE A 200 7.29 1.03 -10.66
C PHE A 200 8.00 0.54 -11.92
N ILE A 201 8.78 -0.55 -11.86
CA ILE A 201 9.38 -1.15 -13.05
C ILE A 201 8.30 -1.64 -14.02
N ALA A 202 7.24 -2.29 -13.50
CA ALA A 202 6.11 -2.72 -14.31
C ALA A 202 5.37 -1.54 -14.94
N GLY A 203 5.18 -0.45 -14.17
CA GLY A 203 4.55 0.78 -14.66
C GLY A 203 5.37 1.50 -15.73
N ILE A 204 6.70 1.64 -15.55
CA ILE A 204 7.58 2.24 -16.56
C ILE A 204 7.51 1.48 -17.87
N GLY A 205 7.39 0.14 -17.82
CA GLY A 205 7.25 -0.69 -19.00
C GLY A 205 5.95 -0.47 -19.81
N GLN A 206 4.95 0.20 -19.22
CA GLN A 206 3.67 0.53 -19.88
C GLN A 206 3.67 1.93 -20.51
N ILE A 207 4.65 2.79 -20.19
CA ILE A 207 4.75 4.14 -20.73
C ILE A 207 5.22 4.02 -22.19
N PRO A 208 4.48 4.63 -23.18
CA PRO A 208 4.86 4.61 -24.58
C PRO A 208 6.27 5.16 -24.82
N ALA A 209 7.08 4.47 -25.63
CA ALA A 209 8.46 4.86 -25.91
C ALA A 209 8.53 6.23 -26.63
N GLU A 210 7.50 6.55 -27.42
CA GLU A 210 7.38 7.81 -28.17
C GLU A 210 7.45 9.04 -27.26
N LEU A 211 6.94 8.95 -26.02
CA LEU A 211 7.01 10.05 -25.04
C LEU A 211 8.46 10.33 -24.62
N TYR A 212 9.26 9.28 -24.45
CA TYR A 212 10.68 9.41 -24.13
C TYR A 212 11.48 9.94 -25.32
N GLU A 213 11.14 9.54 -26.54
CA GLU A 213 11.76 10.03 -27.77
C GLU A 213 11.45 11.51 -27.99
N ALA A 214 10.19 11.91 -27.83
CA ALA A 214 9.80 13.33 -27.89
C ALA A 214 10.55 14.19 -26.87
N ALA A 215 10.61 13.74 -25.60
CA ALA A 215 11.36 14.47 -24.57
C ALA A 215 12.85 14.64 -24.92
N LYS A 216 13.47 13.62 -25.52
CA LYS A 216 14.88 13.70 -26.00
C LYS A 216 15.06 14.68 -27.15
N LEU A 217 14.11 14.72 -28.09
CA LEU A 217 14.12 15.67 -29.21
C LEU A 217 14.00 17.10 -28.70
N ASP A 218 13.24 17.31 -27.61
CA ASP A 218 13.13 18.62 -26.91
C ASP A 218 14.35 18.95 -26.03
N GLY A 219 15.42 18.13 -26.09
CA GLY A 219 16.64 18.35 -25.33
C GLY A 219 16.54 18.01 -23.82
N ALA A 220 15.55 17.22 -23.39
CA ALA A 220 15.41 16.83 -22.00
C ALA A 220 16.53 15.89 -21.57
N GLY A 221 17.30 16.30 -20.55
CA GLY A 221 18.23 15.42 -19.84
C GLY A 221 17.49 14.42 -18.93
N ALA A 222 18.22 13.49 -18.34
CA ALA A 222 17.70 12.39 -17.55
C ALA A 222 16.74 12.79 -16.42
N VAL A 223 17.06 13.87 -15.71
CA VAL A 223 16.23 14.39 -14.61
C VAL A 223 14.95 15.00 -15.15
N ARG A 224 15.03 15.81 -16.22
CA ARG A 224 13.85 16.43 -16.84
C ARG A 224 12.91 15.37 -17.45
N GLU A 225 13.46 14.35 -18.09
CA GLU A 225 12.71 13.20 -18.61
C GLU A 225 11.99 12.45 -17.48
N PHE A 226 12.64 12.26 -16.33
CA PHE A 226 12.01 11.62 -15.17
C PHE A 226 10.79 12.41 -14.68
N PHE A 227 10.90 13.72 -14.47
CA PHE A 227 9.81 14.53 -13.95
C PHE A 227 8.72 14.82 -14.99
N ALA A 228 9.08 14.91 -16.28
CA ALA A 228 8.14 15.24 -17.36
C ALA A 228 7.38 14.02 -17.92
N VAL A 229 7.99 12.82 -17.91
CA VAL A 229 7.44 11.62 -18.53
C VAL A 229 7.23 10.51 -17.50
N THR A 230 8.29 10.10 -16.79
CA THR A 230 8.24 8.91 -15.93
C THR A 230 7.33 9.13 -14.73
N LEU A 231 7.50 10.19 -13.97
CA LEU A 231 6.75 10.44 -12.73
C LEU A 231 5.24 10.65 -13.00
N PRO A 232 4.82 11.44 -14.02
CA PRO A 232 3.41 11.54 -14.39
C PRO A 232 2.84 10.21 -14.91
N GLY A 233 3.61 9.46 -15.70
CA GLY A 233 3.18 8.15 -16.20
C GLY A 233 3.03 7.07 -15.13
N LEU A 234 3.64 7.26 -13.96
CA LEU A 234 3.56 6.33 -12.82
C LEU A 234 2.50 6.70 -11.78
N ARG A 235 1.65 7.71 -12.02
CA ARG A 235 0.68 8.17 -11.01
C ARG A 235 -0.20 7.05 -10.49
N GLY A 236 -0.71 6.19 -11.37
CA GLY A 236 -1.52 5.03 -10.98
C GLY A 236 -0.76 4.06 -10.08
N GLN A 237 0.46 3.69 -10.45
CA GLN A 237 1.32 2.78 -9.68
C GLN A 237 1.75 3.39 -8.34
N ILE A 238 2.00 4.70 -8.30
CA ILE A 238 2.30 5.42 -7.05
C ILE A 238 1.10 5.38 -6.11
N THR A 239 -0.12 5.58 -6.60
CA THR A 239 -1.34 5.49 -5.79
C THR A 239 -1.53 4.09 -5.23
N VAL A 240 -1.32 3.04 -6.04
CA VAL A 240 -1.38 1.64 -5.59
C VAL A 240 -0.31 1.37 -4.53
N ALA A 241 0.95 1.76 -4.79
CA ALA A 241 2.04 1.60 -3.85
C ALA A 241 1.75 2.32 -2.52
N LEU A 242 1.32 3.59 -2.59
CA LEU A 242 0.97 4.39 -1.41
C LEU A 242 -0.16 3.75 -0.61
N THR A 243 -1.20 3.25 -1.28
CA THR A 243 -2.32 2.57 -0.62
C THR A 243 -1.85 1.33 0.12
N LEU A 244 -1.08 0.45 -0.53
CA LEU A 244 -0.61 -0.79 0.06
C LEU A 244 0.33 -0.54 1.24
N THR A 245 1.28 0.38 1.08
CA THR A 245 2.29 0.67 2.11
C THR A 245 1.71 1.44 3.31
N VAL A 246 0.73 2.33 3.10
CA VAL A 246 0.00 2.99 4.20
C VAL A 246 -0.81 1.97 5.01
N ILE A 247 -1.48 1.03 4.35
CA ILE A 247 -2.18 -0.07 5.03
C ILE A 247 -1.17 -0.92 5.80
N ALA A 248 -0.01 -1.25 5.23
CA ALA A 248 1.04 -2.00 5.90
C ALA A 248 1.56 -1.28 7.16
N ALA A 249 1.82 0.03 7.09
CA ALA A 249 2.24 0.86 8.22
C ALA A 249 1.23 0.82 9.38
N LEU A 250 -0.05 1.05 9.08
CA LEU A 250 -1.12 1.12 10.09
C LEU A 250 -1.45 -0.25 10.71
N ARG A 251 -1.28 -1.33 9.94
CA ARG A 251 -1.51 -2.71 10.38
C ARG A 251 -0.31 -3.35 11.05
N THR A 252 0.83 -2.64 11.14
CA THR A 252 2.05 -3.20 11.73
C THR A 252 1.81 -3.63 13.17
N PHE A 253 1.92 -4.92 13.43
CA PHE A 253 1.79 -5.58 14.72
C PHE A 253 3.01 -6.46 15.02
N ASP A 254 3.26 -7.46 14.17
CA ASP A 254 4.26 -8.50 14.38
C ASP A 254 5.66 -7.93 14.65
N LEU A 255 6.03 -6.90 13.89
CA LEU A 255 7.34 -6.26 14.01
C LEU A 255 7.53 -5.62 15.39
N VAL A 256 6.54 -4.87 15.87
CA VAL A 256 6.59 -4.22 17.20
C VAL A 256 6.46 -5.27 18.30
N TYR A 257 5.57 -6.23 18.16
CA TYR A 257 5.36 -7.29 19.14
C TYR A 257 6.63 -8.11 19.40
N ILE A 258 7.41 -8.42 18.36
CA ILE A 258 8.62 -9.25 18.49
C ILE A 258 9.84 -8.41 18.85
N ALA A 259 10.02 -7.24 18.21
CA ALA A 259 11.25 -6.48 18.33
C ALA A 259 11.31 -5.64 19.62
N THR A 260 10.19 -5.06 20.08
CA THR A 260 10.18 -4.07 21.15
C THR A 260 9.12 -4.29 22.20
N HIS A 261 8.09 -5.09 21.95
CA HIS A 261 6.91 -5.23 22.81
C HIS A 261 6.29 -3.86 23.19
N GLY A 262 6.29 -2.90 22.24
CA GLY A 262 5.82 -1.53 22.47
C GLY A 262 6.81 -0.60 23.16
N GLY A 263 7.93 -1.14 23.69
CA GLY A 263 8.95 -0.40 24.46
C GLY A 263 9.95 0.42 23.62
N PRO A 264 10.85 1.15 24.31
CA PRO A 264 10.88 1.40 25.75
C PRO A 264 9.74 2.35 26.17
N GLY A 265 9.11 2.12 27.34
CA GLY A 265 8.10 3.02 27.91
C GLY A 265 6.97 3.43 26.95
N ASN A 266 6.49 2.53 26.08
CA ASN A 266 5.48 2.73 25.03
C ASN A 266 5.95 3.58 23.82
N ALA A 267 7.26 3.84 23.66
CA ALA A 267 7.79 4.66 22.55
C ALA A 267 7.55 4.03 21.16
N THR A 268 7.28 2.74 21.10
CA THR A 268 6.93 2.03 19.86
C THR A 268 5.54 1.39 19.90
N SER A 269 4.73 1.69 20.95
CA SER A 269 3.36 1.19 21.02
C SER A 269 2.54 1.69 19.82
N LEU A 270 1.77 0.79 19.20
CA LEU A 270 0.91 1.03 18.04
C LEU A 270 -0.51 0.57 18.37
N PRO A 271 -1.54 1.11 17.71
CA PRO A 271 -2.93 0.67 17.93
C PRO A 271 -3.12 -0.84 17.73
N ALA A 272 -2.50 -1.44 16.72
CA ALA A 272 -2.59 -2.89 16.49
C ALA A 272 -1.94 -3.71 17.62
N TYR A 273 -0.86 -3.21 18.22
CA TYR A 273 -0.24 -3.81 19.40
C TYR A 273 -1.15 -3.67 20.63
N GLU A 274 -1.76 -2.50 20.84
CA GLU A 274 -2.67 -2.25 21.94
C GLU A 274 -3.95 -3.10 21.87
N VAL A 275 -4.48 -3.35 20.67
CA VAL A 275 -5.58 -4.31 20.45
C VAL A 275 -5.23 -5.68 21.04
N TYR A 276 -4.05 -6.20 20.71
CA TYR A 276 -3.60 -7.49 21.22
C TYR A 276 -3.38 -7.46 22.75
N ASN A 277 -2.66 -6.46 23.25
CA ASN A 277 -2.32 -6.32 24.65
C ASN A 277 -3.58 -6.17 25.53
N ARG A 278 -4.57 -5.36 25.10
CA ARG A 278 -5.83 -5.20 25.82
C ARG A 278 -6.71 -6.45 25.76
N ALA A 279 -6.80 -7.09 24.61
CA ALA A 279 -7.63 -8.29 24.46
C ALA A 279 -7.08 -9.49 25.23
N PHE A 280 -5.77 -9.75 25.13
CA PHE A 280 -5.15 -10.98 25.66
C PHE A 280 -4.24 -10.76 26.87
N GLY A 281 -3.70 -9.57 27.05
CA GLY A 281 -2.83 -9.25 28.18
C GLY A 281 -3.61 -8.76 29.40
N THR A 282 -4.57 -7.84 29.22
CA THR A 282 -5.30 -7.19 30.32
C THR A 282 -6.78 -7.55 30.42
N GLY A 283 -7.30 -8.37 29.51
CA GLY A 283 -8.72 -8.79 29.51
C GLY A 283 -9.71 -7.64 29.29
N GLN A 284 -9.35 -6.63 28.50
CA GLN A 284 -10.21 -5.48 28.15
C GLN A 284 -10.70 -5.62 26.70
N VAL A 285 -11.45 -6.69 26.42
CA VAL A 285 -11.86 -7.06 25.05
C VAL A 285 -12.73 -5.98 24.43
N GLY A 286 -13.67 -5.36 25.18
CA GLY A 286 -14.49 -4.27 24.68
C GLY A 286 -13.66 -3.07 24.19
N SER A 287 -12.68 -2.63 25.00
CA SER A 287 -11.76 -1.54 24.64
C SER A 287 -10.86 -1.92 23.47
N ALA A 288 -10.34 -3.16 23.43
CA ALA A 288 -9.56 -3.68 22.29
C ALA A 288 -10.36 -3.62 20.98
N CYS A 289 -11.64 -4.04 21.01
CA CYS A 289 -12.53 -3.96 19.87
C CYS A 289 -12.75 -2.50 19.41
N ALA A 290 -12.91 -1.56 20.35
CA ALA A 290 -13.07 -0.15 20.01
C ALA A 290 -11.81 0.42 19.33
N ILE A 291 -10.62 0.08 19.80
CA ILE A 291 -9.35 0.47 19.16
C ILE A 291 -9.27 -0.13 17.72
N ALA A 292 -9.65 -1.39 17.56
CA ALA A 292 -9.64 -2.05 16.26
C ALA A 292 -10.62 -1.41 15.26
N VAL A 293 -11.83 -1.04 15.71
CA VAL A 293 -12.81 -0.29 14.91
C VAL A 293 -12.27 1.09 14.53
N ALA A 294 -11.69 1.82 15.49
CA ALA A 294 -11.11 3.14 15.25
C ALA A 294 -9.95 3.06 14.24
N LEU A 295 -9.06 2.07 14.40
CA LEU A 295 -7.97 1.83 13.45
C LEU A 295 -8.48 1.49 12.06
N THR A 296 -9.50 0.64 11.95
CA THR A 296 -10.15 0.30 10.69
C THR A 296 -10.74 1.53 10.02
N ALA A 297 -11.44 2.39 10.78
CA ALA A 297 -11.98 3.64 10.27
C ALA A 297 -10.88 4.59 9.75
N VAL A 298 -9.74 4.70 10.44
CA VAL A 298 -8.58 5.49 9.99
C VAL A 298 -8.01 4.92 8.68
N ILE A 299 -7.84 3.60 8.60
CA ILE A 299 -7.33 2.94 7.38
C ILE A 299 -8.27 3.20 6.19
N LEU A 300 -9.56 3.02 6.38
CA LEU A 300 -10.57 3.26 5.33
C LEU A 300 -10.60 4.72 4.89
N LEU A 301 -10.54 5.65 5.85
CA LEU A 301 -10.50 7.09 5.55
C LEU A 301 -9.27 7.45 4.73
N LEU A 302 -8.08 7.04 5.15
CA LEU A 302 -6.84 7.33 4.43
C LEU A 302 -6.83 6.70 3.03
N THR A 303 -7.26 5.44 2.93
CA THR A 303 -7.36 4.75 1.63
C THR A 303 -8.33 5.48 0.70
N PHE A 304 -9.49 5.90 1.21
CA PHE A 304 -10.47 6.68 0.46
C PHE A 304 -9.88 8.02 -0.01
N LEU A 305 -9.18 8.74 0.86
CA LEU A 305 -8.53 10.01 0.51
C LEU A 305 -7.45 9.83 -0.56
N ILE A 306 -6.61 8.80 -0.43
CA ILE A 306 -5.56 8.49 -1.40
C ILE A 306 -6.17 8.19 -2.78
N THR A 307 -7.19 7.34 -2.83
CA THR A 307 -7.83 6.95 -4.10
C THR A 307 -8.64 8.09 -4.74
N LYS A 308 -9.23 8.98 -3.94
CA LYS A 308 -9.99 10.13 -4.45
C LYS A 308 -9.11 11.20 -5.11
N VAL A 309 -7.86 11.32 -4.69
CA VAL A 309 -6.89 12.29 -5.27
C VAL A 309 -6.44 11.85 -6.67
N GLN A 310 -6.63 10.59 -7.05
CA GLN A 310 -6.31 10.11 -8.39
C GLN A 310 -7.35 10.63 -9.38
N PRO A 311 -6.96 11.37 -10.45
CA PRO A 311 -7.87 11.67 -11.54
C PRO A 311 -8.32 10.34 -12.15
N GLN A 312 -9.63 10.13 -12.28
CA GLN A 312 -10.15 9.03 -13.08
C GLN A 312 -9.62 9.23 -14.50
N GLU A 313 -8.79 8.32 -14.96
CA GLU A 313 -8.56 8.17 -16.39
C GLU A 313 -9.91 7.69 -16.95
N ASP A 314 -10.68 8.61 -17.55
CA ASP A 314 -11.85 8.26 -18.33
C ASP A 314 -11.37 7.25 -19.39
N GLU A 315 -11.85 6.00 -19.28
CA GLU A 315 -11.75 4.99 -20.31
C GLU A 315 -12.44 5.53 -21.58
N THR A 316 -11.67 6.22 -22.42
CA THR A 316 -12.08 6.59 -23.79
C THR A 316 -11.59 5.56 -24.79
#